data_95c7265f753790e8a64000ac0405c6b6
#
_entry.id   95c7265f753790e8a64000ac0405c6b6
#
_cell.length_a   1.000
_cell.length_b   1.000
_cell.length_c   1.000
_cell.angle_alpha   90.00
_cell.angle_beta   90.00
_cell.angle_gamma   90.00
#
_symmetry.space_group_name_H-M   'P 1'
#
loop_
_entity.id
_entity.type
_entity.pdbx_description
1 polymer ?
#
loop_
_entity_poly.entity_id
_entity_poly.type
_entity_poly.pdbx_seq_one_letter_code
_entity_poly.pdbx_strand_id
1 'polypeptide(L)'
;MGDIMRKTAFFFIVFFVLSFLPINTLYAASNGYPTMEINVNGQRIHLDTPAIVLNNRTMVPVRGVFEKMGADVEWYTGTTKIVVTLGNTQVVLNMGKTSATVNGEIKYMDVPPVVINNRTLIPLRFISESIGMWVGWVQGVALATITHPDYFNNLPSNRVLGYTTNDYLGDNSSYQSFTTNASNISEIATFSYSIDNYGNLKKIGESQSDAVNYANSNNVKPLLLINNFNNGGFDIDLVHSVLSSSSRRAALIQNILVALSREKYSGVNIDFEHIYWYDRSNYSAFVRELNQKLKPYGYLTTLSVPAKDTDYYANNNWNGAIDYKEIAKYADYLMIMTYDEHWFGGDPGPVASYPWVENVIKYAVTQMPSKKILLGIGAYGYDWAYTGSRAITVKNINSLAVDTGAVPQWDSIQMSKYFNYVKNGTQHQVWYEDTDGILPKLDLVSRYGLGGIGIWKLGYENSDFWTLINSKFPN
;
A
#
# COMPACT_ATOMS: atom_id res chain seq x y z
N MET A 1 4.17 55.60 -56.35
CA MET A 1 2.88 54.94 -56.65
C MET A 1 2.98 53.54 -56.14
N GLY A 2 2.21 53.23 -55.13
CA GLY A 2 2.15 51.87 -54.60
C GLY A 2 1.87 51.86 -53.11
N ASP A 3 0.70 51.50 -52.76
CA ASP A 3 0.05 51.57 -51.44
C ASP A 3 0.69 50.81 -50.30
N ILE A 4 0.75 51.47 -49.18
CA ILE A 4 1.06 50.93 -47.85
C ILE A 4 -0.22 50.30 -47.30
N MET A 5 -0.32 48.99 -47.28
CA MET A 5 -1.36 48.31 -46.51
C MET A 5 -0.86 48.00 -45.10
N ARG A 6 -1.39 48.76 -44.13
CA ARG A 6 -1.30 48.48 -42.69
C ARG A 6 -2.07 47.21 -42.37
N LYS A 7 -1.37 46.15 -41.94
CA LYS A 7 -2.00 44.99 -41.28
C LYS A 7 -2.14 45.27 -39.81
N THR A 8 -3.35 45.57 -39.36
CA THR A 8 -3.73 45.62 -37.97
C THR A 8 -3.84 44.17 -37.42
N ALA A 9 -2.93 43.78 -36.56
CA ALA A 9 -3.02 42.52 -35.86
C ALA A 9 -4.03 42.67 -34.71
N PHE A 10 -5.17 42.02 -34.84
CA PHE A 10 -6.11 41.83 -33.71
C PHE A 10 -5.57 40.72 -32.80
N PHE A 11 -5.08 41.11 -31.65
CA PHE A 11 -4.83 40.17 -30.54
C PHE A 11 -6.18 39.75 -29.93
N PHE A 12 -6.64 38.53 -30.22
CA PHE A 12 -7.68 37.89 -29.46
C PHE A 12 -7.07 37.42 -28.14
N ILE A 13 -7.27 38.15 -27.06
CA ILE A 13 -7.08 37.67 -25.70
C ILE A 13 -8.26 36.75 -25.42
N VAL A 14 -8.02 35.45 -25.56
CA VAL A 14 -8.94 34.40 -25.06
C VAL A 14 -8.76 34.39 -23.54
N PHE A 15 -9.64 35.05 -22.83
CA PHE A 15 -9.85 34.87 -21.41
C PHE A 15 -10.36 33.44 -21.21
N PHE A 16 -9.47 32.49 -20.83
CA PHE A 16 -9.87 31.22 -20.23
C PHE A 16 -10.47 31.54 -18.87
N VAL A 17 -11.78 31.81 -18.83
CA VAL A 17 -12.55 31.75 -17.57
C VAL A 17 -12.58 30.28 -17.21
N LEU A 18 -11.63 29.86 -16.36
CA LEU A 18 -11.76 28.65 -15.58
C LEU A 18 -13.01 28.81 -14.72
N SER A 19 -14.15 28.36 -15.27
CA SER A 19 -15.35 28.14 -14.48
C SER A 19 -14.99 27.08 -13.44
N PHE A 20 -14.67 27.54 -12.23
CA PHE A 20 -14.77 26.72 -11.02
C PHE A 20 -16.24 26.31 -10.88
N LEU A 21 -16.65 25.28 -11.59
CA LEU A 21 -17.86 24.57 -11.22
C LEU A 21 -17.58 24.03 -9.81
N PRO A 22 -18.40 24.36 -8.81
CA PRO A 22 -18.31 23.70 -7.53
C PRO A 22 -18.49 22.22 -7.83
N ILE A 23 -17.47 21.42 -7.54
CA ILE A 23 -17.61 19.97 -7.51
C ILE A 23 -18.61 19.73 -6.38
N ASN A 24 -19.87 19.63 -6.72
CA ASN A 24 -20.90 19.13 -5.82
C ASN A 24 -20.53 17.68 -5.53
N THR A 25 -19.71 17.45 -4.50
CA THR A 25 -19.62 16.15 -3.85
C THR A 25 -21.05 15.83 -3.42
N LEU A 26 -21.65 14.84 -4.07
CA LEU A 26 -22.95 14.31 -3.68
C LEU A 26 -22.74 13.65 -2.31
N TYR A 27 -22.92 14.43 -1.25
CA TYR A 27 -23.04 13.89 0.10
C TYR A 27 -24.38 13.19 0.19
N ALA A 28 -24.39 11.92 0.61
CA ALA A 28 -25.62 11.30 1.08
C ALA A 28 -26.16 12.19 2.20
N ALA A 29 -27.49 12.39 2.27
CA ALA A 29 -28.08 13.22 3.32
C ALA A 29 -28.69 12.30 4.40
N SER A 30 -28.42 12.64 5.66
CA SER A 30 -29.10 12.03 6.79
C SER A 30 -29.80 13.14 7.58
N ASN A 31 -31.13 13.07 7.69
CA ASN A 31 -31.97 14.11 8.31
C ASN A 31 -31.72 15.53 7.76
N GLY A 32 -31.47 15.65 6.46
CA GLY A 32 -31.21 16.93 5.81
C GLY A 32 -29.77 17.46 5.97
N TYR A 33 -28.88 16.74 6.66
CA TYR A 33 -27.46 17.09 6.80
C TYR A 33 -26.58 16.27 5.85
N PRO A 34 -25.55 16.88 5.20
CA PRO A 34 -24.55 16.15 4.47
C PRO A 34 -23.83 15.15 5.39
N THR A 35 -23.60 13.94 4.91
CA THR A 35 -22.91 12.89 5.68
C THR A 35 -21.42 12.79 5.30
N MET A 36 -20.62 12.29 6.25
CA MET A 36 -19.18 12.05 6.08
C MET A 36 -18.87 10.60 6.42
N GLU A 37 -18.00 9.96 5.65
CA GLU A 37 -17.36 8.73 6.07
C GLU A 37 -16.22 9.02 7.04
N ILE A 38 -15.96 8.08 7.95
CA ILE A 38 -14.88 8.22 8.94
C ILE A 38 -13.87 7.10 8.72
N ASN A 39 -12.60 7.48 8.71
CA ASN A 39 -11.46 6.58 8.70
C ASN A 39 -10.72 6.74 10.03
N VAL A 40 -10.41 5.64 10.68
CA VAL A 40 -9.59 5.60 11.89
C VAL A 40 -8.36 4.75 11.59
N ASN A 41 -7.16 5.33 11.75
CA ASN A 41 -5.89 4.65 11.53
C ASN A 41 -5.84 3.92 10.16
N GLY A 42 -6.24 4.60 9.09
CA GLY A 42 -6.20 4.08 7.73
C GLY A 42 -7.37 3.13 7.35
N GLN A 43 -8.28 2.81 8.26
CA GLN A 43 -9.42 1.93 8.01
C GLN A 43 -10.75 2.66 8.10
N ARG A 44 -11.67 2.38 7.17
CA ARG A 44 -13.06 2.86 7.24
C ARG A 44 -13.76 2.18 8.41
N ILE A 45 -14.50 3.00 9.18
CA ILE A 45 -15.33 2.47 10.25
C ILE A 45 -16.81 2.59 9.89
N HIS A 46 -17.57 1.56 10.20
CA HIS A 46 -19.02 1.61 10.11
C HIS A 46 -19.59 2.28 11.36
N LEU A 47 -20.52 3.22 11.16
CA LEU A 47 -21.23 3.93 12.24
C LEU A 47 -22.73 3.68 12.12
N ASP A 48 -23.38 3.28 13.22
CA ASP A 48 -24.85 3.09 13.29
C ASP A 48 -25.60 4.39 12.99
N THR A 49 -25.03 5.52 13.39
CA THR A 49 -25.47 6.85 13.03
C THR A 49 -24.36 7.53 12.25
N PRO A 50 -24.62 7.97 11.02
CA PRO A 50 -23.58 8.58 10.20
C PRO A 50 -23.01 9.85 10.83
N ALA A 51 -21.75 10.12 10.60
CA ALA A 51 -21.18 11.44 10.83
C ALA A 51 -21.83 12.45 9.85
N ILE A 52 -22.07 13.65 10.31
CA ILE A 52 -22.75 14.71 9.54
C ILE A 52 -21.92 15.99 9.51
N VAL A 53 -22.23 16.87 8.57
CA VAL A 53 -21.70 18.23 8.55
C VAL A 53 -22.76 19.20 9.09
N LEU A 54 -22.47 19.83 10.24
CA LEU A 54 -23.30 20.83 10.88
C LEU A 54 -22.49 22.13 11.04
N ASN A 55 -22.97 23.23 10.51
CA ASN A 55 -22.28 24.53 10.56
C ASN A 55 -20.82 24.47 10.09
N ASN A 56 -20.57 23.78 8.97
CA ASN A 56 -19.23 23.52 8.43
C ASN A 56 -18.29 22.74 9.37
N ARG A 57 -18.82 21.98 10.31
CA ARG A 57 -18.05 21.10 11.20
C ARG A 57 -18.54 19.67 11.10
N THR A 58 -17.59 18.74 11.03
CA THR A 58 -17.90 17.31 11.07
C THR A 58 -18.27 16.93 12.50
N MET A 59 -19.49 16.46 12.67
CA MET A 59 -20.05 15.98 13.93
C MET A 59 -20.12 14.46 13.88
N VAL A 60 -19.64 13.78 14.92
CA VAL A 60 -19.55 12.32 14.97
C VAL A 60 -20.24 11.73 16.20
N PRO A 61 -20.84 10.53 16.10
CA PRO A 61 -21.32 9.82 17.28
C PRO A 61 -20.15 9.52 18.22
N VAL A 62 -20.23 10.06 19.45
CA VAL A 62 -19.07 10.03 20.38
C VAL A 62 -18.59 8.62 20.66
N ARG A 63 -19.45 7.68 21.02
CA ARG A 63 -19.07 6.28 21.28
C ARG A 63 -18.59 5.57 20.02
N GLY A 64 -19.37 5.68 18.94
CA GLY A 64 -19.09 4.99 17.67
C GLY A 64 -17.71 5.27 17.08
N VAL A 65 -17.11 6.43 17.42
CA VAL A 65 -15.78 6.82 16.93
C VAL A 65 -14.73 6.62 18.01
N PHE A 66 -14.90 7.20 19.21
CA PHE A 66 -13.81 7.30 20.18
C PHE A 66 -13.55 6.00 20.94
N GLU A 67 -14.57 5.16 21.19
CA GLU A 67 -14.35 3.81 21.76
C GLU A 67 -13.55 2.91 20.80
N LYS A 68 -13.74 3.05 19.47
CA LYS A 68 -12.91 2.35 18.47
C LYS A 68 -11.45 2.78 18.47
N MET A 69 -11.16 3.93 19.08
CA MET A 69 -9.81 4.46 19.27
C MET A 69 -9.23 4.11 20.64
N GLY A 70 -9.95 3.33 21.45
CA GLY A 70 -9.53 2.95 22.81
C GLY A 70 -9.82 4.00 23.87
N ALA A 71 -10.62 5.03 23.55
CA ALA A 71 -11.08 5.99 24.54
C ALA A 71 -12.25 5.44 25.34
N ASP A 72 -12.31 5.76 26.63
CA ASP A 72 -13.47 5.56 27.47
C ASP A 72 -14.45 6.72 27.31
N VAL A 73 -15.76 6.42 27.13
CA VAL A 73 -16.81 7.43 26.92
C VAL A 73 -17.92 7.24 27.94
N GLU A 74 -17.96 8.12 28.92
CA GLU A 74 -18.96 8.13 29.95
C GLU A 74 -20.04 9.20 29.71
N TRP A 75 -21.29 8.82 29.93
CA TRP A 75 -22.43 9.73 29.98
C TRP A 75 -23.03 9.71 31.37
N TYR A 76 -23.06 10.86 32.01
CA TYR A 76 -23.62 10.99 33.35
C TYR A 76 -25.14 11.22 33.28
N THR A 77 -25.92 10.15 33.58
CA THR A 77 -27.38 10.20 33.62
C THR A 77 -27.89 11.27 34.58
N GLY A 78 -28.89 12.05 34.15
CA GLY A 78 -29.45 13.16 34.94
C GLY A 78 -28.64 14.47 34.83
N THR A 79 -27.53 14.46 34.07
CA THR A 79 -26.73 15.65 33.76
C THR A 79 -26.60 15.79 32.24
N THR A 80 -26.06 16.91 31.78
CA THR A 80 -25.72 17.12 30.38
C THR A 80 -24.25 16.79 30.06
N LYS A 81 -23.57 16.12 31.01
CA LYS A 81 -22.11 15.91 31.00
C LYS A 81 -21.71 14.66 30.20
N ILE A 82 -20.74 14.83 29.33
CA ILE A 82 -20.05 13.77 28.60
C ILE A 82 -18.57 13.83 28.97
N VAL A 83 -17.96 12.69 29.25
CA VAL A 83 -16.53 12.58 29.54
C VAL A 83 -15.92 11.63 28.52
N VAL A 84 -14.84 12.06 27.86
CA VAL A 84 -14.04 11.24 26.95
C VAL A 84 -12.62 11.18 27.52
N THR A 85 -12.16 9.98 27.82
CA THR A 85 -10.81 9.75 28.42
C THR A 85 -9.99 8.86 27.50
N LEU A 86 -8.77 9.29 27.18
CA LEU A 86 -7.78 8.49 26.48
C LEU A 86 -6.40 8.66 27.15
N GLY A 87 -5.85 7.58 27.66
CA GLY A 87 -4.63 7.63 28.46
C GLY A 87 -4.76 8.60 29.64
N ASN A 88 -3.91 9.62 29.69
CA ASN A 88 -3.92 10.63 30.73
C ASN A 88 -4.74 11.88 30.38
N THR A 89 -5.40 11.90 29.23
CA THR A 89 -6.18 13.05 28.78
C THR A 89 -7.67 12.82 28.98
N GLN A 90 -8.30 13.76 29.69
CA GLN A 90 -9.73 13.80 29.92
C GLN A 90 -10.35 15.05 29.30
N VAL A 91 -11.39 14.85 28.49
CA VAL A 91 -12.19 15.93 27.89
C VAL A 91 -13.60 15.86 28.47
N VAL A 92 -14.04 16.94 29.10
CA VAL A 92 -15.39 17.05 29.65
C VAL A 92 -16.20 18.04 28.85
N LEU A 93 -17.32 17.59 28.31
CA LEU A 93 -18.26 18.34 27.51
C LEU A 93 -19.61 18.46 28.23
N ASN A 94 -20.36 19.53 27.91
CA ASN A 94 -21.76 19.66 28.32
C ASN A 94 -22.63 19.88 27.07
N MET A 95 -23.76 19.22 27.02
CA MET A 95 -24.71 19.37 25.92
C MET A 95 -25.11 20.83 25.71
N GLY A 96 -25.11 21.25 24.45
CA GLY A 96 -25.49 22.63 24.07
C GLY A 96 -24.51 23.72 24.49
N LYS A 97 -23.37 23.38 25.10
CA LYS A 97 -22.33 24.36 25.47
C LYS A 97 -21.13 24.26 24.54
N THR A 98 -20.59 25.42 24.14
CA THR A 98 -19.35 25.50 23.35
C THR A 98 -18.09 25.48 24.23
N SER A 99 -18.22 25.61 25.56
CA SER A 99 -17.11 25.44 26.50
C SER A 99 -16.97 23.97 26.90
N ALA A 100 -15.73 23.52 26.96
CA ALA A 100 -15.34 22.20 27.44
C ALA A 100 -14.15 22.36 28.40
N THR A 101 -13.82 21.31 29.18
CA THR A 101 -12.54 21.27 29.89
C THR A 101 -11.68 20.14 29.34
N VAL A 102 -10.40 20.41 29.15
CA VAL A 102 -9.36 19.43 28.80
C VAL A 102 -8.36 19.41 29.93
N ASN A 103 -8.28 18.30 30.67
CA ASN A 103 -7.46 18.15 31.87
C ASN A 103 -7.66 19.30 32.89
N GLY A 104 -8.93 19.76 33.02
CA GLY A 104 -9.29 20.87 33.91
C GLY A 104 -9.19 22.27 33.32
N GLU A 105 -8.52 22.46 32.18
CA GLU A 105 -8.42 23.75 31.50
C GLU A 105 -9.64 24.01 30.58
N ILE A 106 -10.19 25.20 30.63
CA ILE A 106 -11.31 25.57 29.75
C ILE A 106 -10.82 25.83 28.34
N LYS A 107 -11.44 25.12 27.37
CA LYS A 107 -11.27 25.32 25.94
C LYS A 107 -12.63 25.51 25.25
N TYR A 108 -12.62 26.11 24.06
CA TYR A 108 -13.85 26.41 23.33
C TYR A 108 -13.88 25.69 21.99
N MET A 109 -15.05 25.18 21.65
CA MET A 109 -15.34 24.56 20.35
C MET A 109 -16.31 25.43 19.54
N ASP A 110 -16.27 25.30 18.22
CA ASP A 110 -17.10 26.13 17.33
C ASP A 110 -18.58 25.73 17.34
N VAL A 111 -18.87 24.46 17.56
CA VAL A 111 -20.22 23.91 17.59
C VAL A 111 -20.37 23.07 18.86
N PRO A 112 -21.46 23.26 19.64
CA PRO A 112 -21.66 22.48 20.84
C PRO A 112 -22.04 21.01 20.53
N PRO A 113 -21.91 20.07 21.49
CA PRO A 113 -22.50 18.75 21.41
C PRO A 113 -24.01 18.85 21.20
N VAL A 114 -24.54 18.01 20.30
CA VAL A 114 -25.97 17.96 19.94
C VAL A 114 -26.49 16.51 19.98
N VAL A 115 -27.81 16.36 20.11
CA VAL A 115 -28.47 15.05 19.95
C VAL A 115 -29.21 15.01 18.62
N ILE A 116 -28.88 14.02 17.79
CA ILE A 116 -29.58 13.74 16.53
C ILE A 116 -29.82 12.23 16.47
N ASN A 117 -31.05 11.82 16.17
CA ASN A 117 -31.47 10.40 16.13
C ASN A 117 -31.14 9.64 17.43
N ASN A 118 -31.37 10.23 18.57
CA ASN A 118 -31.04 9.66 19.89
C ASN A 118 -29.55 9.31 20.07
N ARG A 119 -28.67 9.94 19.31
CA ARG A 119 -27.23 9.81 19.45
C ARG A 119 -26.60 11.17 19.72
N THR A 120 -25.66 11.19 20.63
CA THR A 120 -24.87 12.38 20.91
C THR A 120 -23.78 12.52 19.88
N LEU A 121 -23.83 13.61 19.13
CA LEU A 121 -22.79 14.00 18.17
C LEU A 121 -21.95 15.14 18.76
N ILE A 122 -20.64 15.03 18.57
CA ILE A 122 -19.64 15.99 19.04
C ILE A 122 -18.73 16.43 17.89
N PRO A 123 -18.13 17.64 17.98
CA PRO A 123 -17.21 18.13 16.96
C PRO A 123 -15.97 17.25 16.87
N LEU A 124 -15.77 16.58 15.73
CA LEU A 124 -14.69 15.63 15.52
C LEU A 124 -13.31 16.22 15.82
N ARG A 125 -12.99 17.37 15.19
CA ARG A 125 -11.67 18.00 15.30
C ARG A 125 -11.32 18.33 16.73
N PHE A 126 -12.22 19.04 17.42
CA PHE A 126 -11.96 19.51 18.78
C PHE A 126 -11.58 18.37 19.72
N ILE A 127 -12.37 17.28 19.72
CA ILE A 127 -12.11 16.16 20.61
C ILE A 127 -10.84 15.42 20.19
N SER A 128 -10.70 15.08 18.91
CA SER A 128 -9.55 14.34 18.42
C SER A 128 -8.23 15.05 18.72
N GLU A 129 -8.13 16.34 18.41
CA GLU A 129 -6.92 17.13 18.69
C GLU A 129 -6.70 17.30 20.20
N SER A 130 -7.78 17.42 21.00
CA SER A 130 -7.67 17.51 22.47
C SER A 130 -7.07 16.25 23.11
N ILE A 131 -7.31 15.07 22.52
CA ILE A 131 -6.73 13.79 22.96
C ILE A 131 -5.48 13.40 22.17
N GLY A 132 -4.88 14.34 21.44
CA GLY A 132 -3.57 14.15 20.77
C GLY A 132 -3.61 13.42 19.42
N MET A 133 -4.78 13.30 18.78
CA MET A 133 -4.92 12.67 17.47
C MET A 133 -4.71 13.65 16.33
N TRP A 134 -4.23 13.15 15.20
CA TRP A 134 -4.23 13.89 13.93
C TRP A 134 -5.59 13.76 13.26
N VAL A 135 -6.06 14.88 12.66
CA VAL A 135 -7.33 14.91 11.93
C VAL A 135 -7.12 15.48 10.53
N GLY A 136 -7.62 14.78 9.52
CA GLY A 136 -7.50 15.17 8.12
C GLY A 136 -8.84 15.15 7.38
N TRP A 137 -8.91 15.93 6.30
CA TRP A 137 -10.01 15.92 5.31
C TRP A 137 -9.42 15.84 3.92
N VAL A 138 -9.91 14.91 3.11
CA VAL A 138 -9.49 14.81 1.73
C VAL A 138 -10.42 15.63 0.85
N GLN A 139 -9.87 16.65 0.20
CA GLN A 139 -10.65 17.52 -0.67
C GLN A 139 -11.27 16.72 -1.82
N GLY A 140 -12.56 16.93 -2.07
CA GLY A 140 -13.30 16.22 -3.13
C GLY A 140 -13.75 14.80 -2.77
N VAL A 141 -13.54 14.38 -1.51
CA VAL A 141 -14.04 13.11 -0.95
C VAL A 141 -14.73 13.40 0.37
N ALA A 142 -15.94 12.85 0.58
CA ALA A 142 -16.69 13.03 1.82
C ALA A 142 -16.10 12.16 2.94
N LEU A 143 -14.82 12.40 3.28
CA LEU A 143 -14.05 11.60 4.22
C LEU A 143 -13.32 12.48 5.23
N ALA A 144 -13.52 12.18 6.52
CA ALA A 144 -12.67 12.64 7.61
C ALA A 144 -11.80 11.49 8.14
N THR A 145 -10.55 11.76 8.44
CA THR A 145 -9.60 10.79 8.97
C THR A 145 -9.16 11.18 10.37
N ILE A 146 -8.95 10.19 11.23
CA ILE A 146 -8.43 10.32 12.58
C ILE A 146 -7.29 9.33 12.72
N THR A 147 -6.10 9.79 13.12
CA THR A 147 -4.92 8.95 13.21
C THR A 147 -4.22 9.13 14.54
N HIS A 148 -3.99 8.02 15.26
CA HIS A 148 -3.16 8.04 16.46
C HIS A 148 -1.69 8.22 16.05
N PRO A 149 -0.92 9.13 16.67
CA PRO A 149 0.49 9.34 16.32
C PRO A 149 1.34 8.06 16.40
N ASP A 150 1.04 7.18 17.37
CA ASP A 150 1.77 5.93 17.57
C ASP A 150 1.27 4.76 16.71
N TYR A 151 0.26 4.98 15.87
CA TYR A 151 -0.29 3.91 15.02
C TYR A 151 0.80 3.22 14.20
N PHE A 152 1.68 4.01 13.59
CA PHE A 152 2.75 3.50 12.73
C PHE A 152 3.91 2.85 13.52
N ASN A 153 4.06 3.16 14.82
CA ASN A 153 5.05 2.55 15.68
C ASN A 153 4.63 1.15 16.17
N ASN A 154 3.32 0.88 16.16
CA ASN A 154 2.70 -0.33 16.69
C ASN A 154 2.18 -1.25 15.58
N LEU A 155 2.75 -1.16 14.38
CA LEU A 155 2.39 -2.08 13.32
C LEU A 155 2.79 -3.52 13.69
N PRO A 156 1.93 -4.54 13.46
CA PRO A 156 2.20 -5.91 13.86
C PRO A 156 3.47 -6.46 13.20
N SER A 157 4.15 -7.38 13.87
CA SER A 157 5.15 -8.28 13.27
C SER A 157 4.46 -9.48 12.61
N ASN A 158 5.25 -10.29 11.91
CA ASN A 158 4.77 -11.50 11.21
C ASN A 158 3.75 -11.22 10.11
N ARG A 159 3.94 -10.11 9.37
CA ARG A 159 3.07 -9.74 8.26
C ARG A 159 3.18 -10.71 7.11
N VAL A 160 2.06 -10.92 6.46
CA VAL A 160 1.97 -11.61 5.17
C VAL A 160 1.32 -10.65 4.18
N LEU A 161 2.12 -10.10 3.27
CA LEU A 161 1.67 -9.25 2.17
C LEU A 161 1.49 -10.11 0.93
N GLY A 162 0.27 -10.17 0.38
CA GLY A 162 0.00 -10.85 -0.89
C GLY A 162 -0.15 -9.88 -2.04
N TYR A 163 0.46 -10.16 -3.20
CA TYR A 163 0.28 -9.36 -4.41
C TYR A 163 -0.83 -9.97 -5.28
N THR A 164 -1.80 -9.14 -5.68
CA THR A 164 -2.90 -9.55 -6.58
C THR A 164 -2.77 -8.87 -7.94
N THR A 165 -2.92 -9.66 -8.99
CA THR A 165 -2.90 -9.20 -10.40
C THR A 165 -4.08 -9.76 -11.16
N ASN A 166 -4.35 -9.18 -12.35
CA ASN A 166 -5.17 -9.77 -13.39
C ASN A 166 -4.27 -9.88 -14.63
N ASP A 167 -3.79 -11.09 -14.93
CA ASP A 167 -2.82 -11.30 -16.01
C ASP A 167 -3.46 -11.23 -17.41
N TYR A 168 -4.77 -11.52 -17.47
CA TYR A 168 -5.58 -11.44 -18.70
C TYR A 168 -7.03 -11.13 -18.32
N LEU A 169 -7.83 -10.77 -19.31
CA LEU A 169 -9.25 -10.45 -19.12
C LEU A 169 -10.01 -11.64 -18.52
N GLY A 170 -10.66 -11.43 -17.37
CA GLY A 170 -11.39 -12.46 -16.63
C GLY A 170 -10.52 -13.33 -15.74
N ASP A 171 -9.22 -13.04 -15.59
CA ASP A 171 -8.37 -13.73 -14.60
C ASP A 171 -8.79 -13.37 -13.18
N ASN A 172 -9.16 -14.39 -12.42
CA ASN A 172 -9.54 -14.27 -11.02
C ASN A 172 -8.67 -15.14 -10.08
N SER A 173 -7.58 -15.69 -10.58
CA SER A 173 -6.73 -16.63 -9.84
C SER A 173 -6.18 -16.02 -8.54
N SER A 174 -5.66 -14.79 -8.62
CA SER A 174 -5.17 -14.05 -7.45
C SER A 174 -6.29 -13.74 -6.45
N TYR A 175 -7.46 -13.34 -6.94
CA TYR A 175 -8.62 -13.07 -6.08
C TYR A 175 -9.13 -14.32 -5.37
N GLN A 176 -9.22 -15.45 -6.07
CA GLN A 176 -9.62 -16.73 -5.48
C GLN A 176 -8.62 -17.20 -4.42
N SER A 177 -7.31 -17.12 -4.70
CA SER A 177 -6.29 -17.44 -3.72
C SER A 177 -6.40 -16.55 -2.49
N PHE A 178 -6.53 -15.23 -2.69
CA PHE A 178 -6.73 -14.27 -1.60
C PHE A 178 -7.94 -14.63 -0.74
N THR A 179 -9.13 -14.81 -1.34
CA THR A 179 -10.35 -15.05 -0.57
C THR A 179 -10.33 -16.38 0.18
N THR A 180 -9.67 -17.40 -0.38
CA THR A 180 -9.48 -18.69 0.27
C THR A 180 -8.57 -18.62 1.49
N ASN A 181 -7.55 -17.75 1.44
CA ASN A 181 -6.47 -17.70 2.44
C ASN A 181 -6.42 -16.37 3.22
N ALA A 182 -7.51 -15.59 3.20
CA ALA A 182 -7.54 -14.24 3.79
C ALA A 182 -7.19 -14.22 5.29
N SER A 183 -7.50 -15.28 6.04
CA SER A 183 -7.13 -15.41 7.45
C SER A 183 -5.61 -15.40 7.70
N ASN A 184 -4.81 -15.70 6.67
CA ASN A 184 -3.35 -15.78 6.76
C ASN A 184 -2.64 -14.57 6.15
N ILE A 185 -3.41 -13.59 5.68
CA ILE A 185 -2.93 -12.42 4.94
C ILE A 185 -3.22 -11.17 5.75
N SER A 186 -2.20 -10.39 6.04
CA SER A 186 -2.33 -9.11 6.75
C SER A 186 -2.66 -7.96 5.80
N GLU A 187 -2.04 -7.96 4.63
CA GLU A 187 -2.19 -6.95 3.59
C GLU A 187 -2.26 -7.59 2.20
N ILE A 188 -2.99 -6.94 1.29
CA ILE A 188 -2.88 -7.21 -0.15
C ILE A 188 -2.41 -5.97 -0.89
N ALA A 189 -1.52 -6.12 -1.87
CA ALA A 189 -1.16 -5.06 -2.82
C ALA A 189 -1.81 -5.36 -4.17
N THR A 190 -2.71 -4.48 -4.62
CA THR A 190 -3.42 -4.66 -5.89
C THR A 190 -2.66 -3.98 -7.02
N PHE A 191 -2.23 -4.75 -8.02
CA PHE A 191 -1.53 -4.25 -9.20
C PHE A 191 -2.51 -3.52 -10.12
N SER A 192 -2.83 -2.24 -9.81
CA SER A 192 -3.98 -1.53 -10.35
C SER A 192 -3.63 -0.26 -11.12
N TYR A 193 -2.48 0.36 -10.85
CA TYR A 193 -2.15 1.64 -11.44
C TYR A 193 -0.69 1.74 -11.89
N SER A 194 -0.52 2.39 -13.04
CA SER A 194 0.74 2.99 -13.49
C SER A 194 0.64 4.51 -13.39
N ILE A 195 1.73 5.20 -13.75
CA ILE A 195 1.80 6.66 -13.79
C ILE A 195 1.87 7.17 -15.23
N ASP A 196 1.66 8.48 -15.42
CA ASP A 196 2.02 9.19 -16.64
C ASP A 196 3.10 10.24 -16.37
N ASN A 197 3.60 10.88 -17.43
CA ASN A 197 4.67 11.89 -17.38
C ASN A 197 4.30 13.15 -16.57
N TYR A 198 3.05 13.33 -16.21
CA TYR A 198 2.55 14.49 -15.45
C TYR A 198 2.27 14.16 -13.99
N GLY A 199 2.44 12.90 -13.58
CA GLY A 199 2.10 12.42 -12.25
C GLY A 199 0.62 12.04 -12.07
N ASN A 200 -0.10 11.79 -13.16
CA ASN A 200 -1.44 11.22 -13.06
C ASN A 200 -1.37 9.70 -12.93
N LEU A 201 -2.41 9.14 -12.30
CA LEU A 201 -2.58 7.70 -12.19
C LEU A 201 -3.33 7.16 -13.42
N LYS A 202 -2.79 6.12 -14.05
CA LYS A 202 -3.40 5.37 -15.15
C LYS A 202 -3.80 3.99 -14.66
N LYS A 203 -5.08 3.64 -14.73
CA LYS A 203 -5.53 2.28 -14.43
C LYS A 203 -4.91 1.28 -15.39
N ILE A 204 -4.48 0.14 -14.85
CA ILE A 204 -3.98 -1.01 -15.60
C ILE A 204 -4.80 -2.24 -15.25
N GLY A 205 -5.05 -3.09 -16.24
CA GLY A 205 -5.86 -4.29 -16.06
C GLY A 205 -7.33 -4.00 -15.72
N GLU A 206 -7.97 -4.99 -15.16
CA GLU A 206 -9.35 -4.89 -14.68
C GLU A 206 -9.40 -4.29 -13.27
N SER A 207 -10.58 -3.82 -12.88
CA SER A 207 -10.79 -3.28 -11.53
C SER A 207 -10.63 -4.38 -10.48
N GLN A 208 -9.84 -4.10 -9.45
CA GLN A 208 -9.69 -4.98 -8.29
C GLN A 208 -10.55 -4.54 -7.09
N SER A 209 -11.64 -3.80 -7.36
CA SER A 209 -12.56 -3.31 -6.31
C SER A 209 -13.13 -4.42 -5.42
N ASP A 210 -13.35 -5.62 -5.97
CA ASP A 210 -13.87 -6.76 -5.20
C ASP A 210 -12.83 -7.26 -4.19
N ALA A 211 -11.55 -7.30 -4.58
CA ALA A 211 -10.47 -7.64 -3.66
C ALA A 211 -10.34 -6.59 -2.53
N VAL A 212 -10.44 -5.30 -2.87
CA VAL A 212 -10.42 -4.21 -1.89
C VAL A 212 -11.60 -4.28 -0.92
N ASN A 213 -12.81 -4.51 -1.43
CA ASN A 213 -14.00 -4.63 -0.59
C ASN A 213 -13.95 -5.87 0.32
N TYR A 214 -13.50 -7.00 -0.21
CA TYR A 214 -13.33 -8.22 0.56
C TYR A 214 -12.27 -8.05 1.66
N ALA A 215 -11.13 -7.43 1.34
CA ALA A 215 -10.08 -7.13 2.30
C ALA A 215 -10.60 -6.29 3.48
N ASN A 216 -11.29 -5.18 3.17
CA ASN A 216 -11.89 -4.30 4.20
C ASN A 216 -12.91 -5.02 5.08
N SER A 217 -13.63 -6.02 4.53
CA SER A 217 -14.63 -6.80 5.28
C SER A 217 -14.02 -7.91 6.15
N ASN A 218 -12.74 -8.26 5.92
CA ASN A 218 -12.04 -9.36 6.59
C ASN A 218 -10.80 -8.93 7.39
N ASN A 219 -10.69 -7.66 7.78
CA ASN A 219 -9.56 -7.07 8.52
C ASN A 219 -8.20 -7.16 7.79
N VAL A 220 -8.20 -7.37 6.49
CA VAL A 220 -7.00 -7.30 5.65
C VAL A 220 -6.86 -5.88 5.12
N LYS A 221 -5.64 -5.31 5.14
CA LYS A 221 -5.41 -3.95 4.64
C LYS A 221 -5.13 -3.95 3.14
N PRO A 222 -5.99 -3.37 2.29
CA PRO A 222 -5.69 -3.22 0.88
C PRO A 222 -4.70 -2.07 0.66
N LEU A 223 -3.64 -2.32 -0.09
CA LEU A 223 -2.65 -1.36 -0.55
C LEU A 223 -2.81 -1.14 -2.05
N LEU A 224 -2.83 0.12 -2.46
CA LEU A 224 -2.82 0.50 -3.86
C LEU A 224 -1.41 0.36 -4.41
N LEU A 225 -1.16 -0.64 -5.26
CA LEU A 225 0.14 -0.75 -5.93
C LEU A 225 0.19 0.21 -7.12
N ILE A 226 1.27 0.97 -7.18
CA ILE A 226 1.56 1.92 -8.24
C ILE A 226 2.94 1.65 -8.79
N ASN A 227 3.04 1.46 -10.09
CA ASN A 227 4.28 1.17 -10.79
C ASN A 227 4.54 2.15 -11.96
N ASN A 228 5.65 1.94 -12.67
CA ASN A 228 5.99 2.66 -13.89
C ASN A 228 5.87 1.79 -15.15
N PHE A 229 4.97 0.78 -15.13
CA PHE A 229 4.76 -0.11 -16.26
C PHE A 229 4.08 0.62 -17.42
N ASN A 230 4.69 0.55 -18.59
CA ASN A 230 4.21 1.22 -19.82
C ASN A 230 4.62 0.41 -21.04
N ASN A 231 3.72 0.24 -22.01
CA ASN A 231 3.99 -0.46 -23.27
C ASN A 231 4.67 -1.83 -23.14
N GLY A 232 4.32 -2.60 -22.10
CA GLY A 232 4.82 -3.97 -21.93
C GLY A 232 6.12 -4.10 -21.10
N GLY A 233 6.57 -3.02 -20.43
CA GLY A 233 7.75 -3.05 -19.56
C GLY A 233 7.77 -1.90 -18.54
N PHE A 234 8.71 -1.93 -17.62
CA PHE A 234 8.98 -0.82 -16.71
C PHE A 234 9.74 0.29 -17.45
N ASP A 235 9.13 1.47 -17.51
CA ASP A 235 9.63 2.60 -18.29
C ASP A 235 10.48 3.54 -17.42
N ILE A 236 11.78 3.52 -17.66
CA ILE A 236 12.77 4.29 -16.90
C ILE A 236 12.63 5.81 -17.15
N ASP A 237 12.32 6.22 -18.38
CA ASP A 237 12.16 7.64 -18.72
C ASP A 237 10.87 8.21 -18.12
N LEU A 238 9.82 7.40 -18.06
CA LEU A 238 8.57 7.76 -17.43
C LEU A 238 8.78 8.07 -15.95
N VAL A 239 9.43 7.18 -15.20
CA VAL A 239 9.66 7.39 -13.76
C VAL A 239 10.63 8.56 -13.54
N HIS A 240 11.69 8.69 -14.35
CA HIS A 240 12.60 9.85 -14.31
C HIS A 240 11.86 11.17 -14.49
N SER A 241 10.95 11.24 -15.46
CA SER A 241 10.19 12.46 -15.75
C SER A 241 9.42 12.96 -14.52
N VAL A 242 8.87 12.05 -13.71
CA VAL A 242 8.12 12.38 -12.49
C VAL A 242 9.06 12.68 -11.32
N LEU A 243 10.06 11.82 -11.10
CA LEU A 243 10.95 11.95 -9.94
C LEU A 243 11.81 13.21 -10.00
N SER A 244 12.30 13.61 -11.17
CA SER A 244 13.16 14.79 -11.37
C SER A 244 12.42 16.13 -11.17
N SER A 245 11.10 16.14 -11.11
CA SER A 245 10.27 17.35 -10.98
C SER A 245 9.48 17.37 -9.68
N SER A 246 9.76 18.35 -8.79
CA SER A 246 9.02 18.51 -7.53
C SER A 246 7.52 18.75 -7.74
N SER A 247 7.13 19.46 -8.80
CA SER A 247 5.72 19.72 -9.11
C SER A 247 5.01 18.43 -9.57
N ARG A 248 5.66 17.58 -10.36
CA ARG A 248 5.09 16.30 -10.80
C ARG A 248 5.03 15.29 -9.66
N ARG A 249 6.06 15.24 -8.79
CA ARG A 249 5.99 14.45 -7.53
C ARG A 249 4.80 14.90 -6.68
N ALA A 250 4.62 16.22 -6.50
CA ALA A 250 3.48 16.75 -5.72
C ALA A 250 2.13 16.40 -6.35
N ALA A 251 2.01 16.45 -7.69
CA ALA A 251 0.81 16.04 -8.41
C ALA A 251 0.52 14.54 -8.20
N LEU A 252 1.52 13.68 -8.38
CA LEU A 252 1.38 12.23 -8.14
C LEU A 252 0.94 11.95 -6.71
N ILE A 253 1.59 12.54 -5.72
CA ILE A 253 1.26 12.36 -4.30
C ILE A 253 -0.18 12.80 -3.99
N GLN A 254 -0.64 13.90 -4.58
CA GLN A 254 -2.03 14.35 -4.41
C GLN A 254 -3.02 13.38 -5.07
N ASN A 255 -2.71 12.87 -6.26
CA ASN A 255 -3.53 11.89 -6.95
C ASN A 255 -3.60 10.56 -6.18
N ILE A 256 -2.47 10.11 -5.60
CA ILE A 256 -2.42 8.95 -4.71
C ILE A 256 -3.38 9.16 -3.52
N LEU A 257 -3.27 10.27 -2.80
CA LEU A 257 -4.13 10.55 -1.64
C LEU A 257 -5.61 10.49 -2.01
N VAL A 258 -5.99 11.06 -3.16
CA VAL A 258 -7.39 11.04 -3.65
C VAL A 258 -7.83 9.62 -4.01
N ALA A 259 -6.97 8.83 -4.69
CA ALA A 259 -7.27 7.44 -5.05
C ALA A 259 -7.45 6.56 -3.80
N LEU A 260 -6.51 6.61 -2.85
CA LEU A 260 -6.61 5.89 -1.58
C LEU A 260 -7.93 6.18 -0.86
N SER A 261 -8.28 7.45 -0.80
CA SER A 261 -9.49 7.90 -0.10
C SER A 261 -10.77 7.50 -0.81
N ARG A 262 -10.80 7.57 -2.15
CA ARG A 262 -12.00 7.27 -2.94
C ARG A 262 -12.24 5.78 -3.09
N GLU A 263 -11.17 5.01 -3.28
CA GLU A 263 -11.23 3.58 -3.55
C GLU A 263 -11.05 2.70 -2.29
N LYS A 264 -11.03 3.32 -1.10
CA LYS A 264 -11.02 2.66 0.23
C LYS A 264 -9.77 1.82 0.52
N TYR A 265 -8.62 2.24 0.02
CA TYR A 265 -7.34 1.64 0.37
C TYR A 265 -6.85 2.08 1.76
N SER A 266 -6.03 1.26 2.39
CA SER A 266 -5.39 1.53 3.68
C SER A 266 -3.99 2.13 3.55
N GLY A 267 -3.45 2.16 2.33
CA GLY A 267 -2.13 2.69 2.03
C GLY A 267 -1.73 2.45 0.58
N VAL A 268 -0.49 2.77 0.28
CA VAL A 268 0.10 2.61 -1.04
C VAL A 268 1.31 1.67 -0.98
N ASN A 269 1.51 0.87 -2.03
CA ASN A 269 2.74 0.16 -2.32
C ASN A 269 3.36 0.75 -3.60
N ILE A 270 4.53 1.36 -3.50
CA ILE A 270 5.26 1.90 -4.65
C ILE A 270 6.18 0.80 -5.18
N ASP A 271 6.01 0.49 -6.45
CA ASP A 271 6.73 -0.56 -7.16
C ASP A 271 7.37 0.02 -8.43
N PHE A 272 8.27 0.99 -8.24
CA PHE A 272 9.03 1.58 -9.34
C PHE A 272 10.29 0.79 -9.59
N GLU A 273 10.41 0.26 -10.80
CA GLU A 273 11.56 -0.54 -11.23
C GLU A 273 12.33 0.14 -12.37
N HIS A 274 13.59 -0.24 -12.56
CA HIS A 274 14.49 0.35 -13.56
C HIS A 274 14.55 1.88 -13.44
N ILE A 275 14.97 2.38 -12.26
CA ILE A 275 15.16 3.82 -12.02
C ILE A 275 16.58 4.20 -12.38
N TYR A 276 16.79 5.32 -13.08
CA TYR A 276 18.14 5.82 -13.32
C TYR A 276 18.89 5.99 -11.99
N TRP A 277 20.07 5.41 -11.88
CA TRP A 277 20.85 5.43 -10.63
C TRP A 277 21.13 6.85 -10.10
N TYR A 278 21.22 7.86 -10.98
CA TYR A 278 21.38 9.24 -10.60
C TYR A 278 20.11 9.91 -10.05
N ASP A 279 18.96 9.25 -10.14
CA ASP A 279 17.71 9.69 -9.49
C ASP A 279 17.59 9.25 -8.03
N ARG A 280 18.62 8.68 -7.43
CA ARG A 280 18.65 8.19 -6.05
C ARG A 280 18.14 9.23 -5.05
N SER A 281 18.60 10.48 -5.14
CA SER A 281 18.14 11.57 -4.29
C SER A 281 16.69 11.98 -4.57
N ASN A 282 16.28 11.96 -5.84
CA ASN A 282 14.92 12.28 -6.25
C ASN A 282 13.92 11.23 -5.78
N TYR A 283 14.27 9.93 -5.86
CA TYR A 283 13.45 8.85 -5.35
C TYR A 283 13.31 8.93 -3.83
N SER A 284 14.40 9.16 -3.11
CA SER A 284 14.36 9.35 -1.66
C SER A 284 13.51 10.56 -1.25
N ALA A 285 13.58 11.66 -2.02
CA ALA A 285 12.75 12.83 -1.81
C ALA A 285 11.27 12.52 -2.04
N PHE A 286 10.94 11.77 -3.10
CA PHE A 286 9.58 11.33 -3.38
C PHE A 286 8.99 10.50 -2.23
N VAL A 287 9.73 9.50 -1.73
CA VAL A 287 9.28 8.64 -0.61
C VAL A 287 9.05 9.48 0.66
N ARG A 288 9.95 10.43 0.96
CA ARG A 288 9.77 11.36 2.09
C ARG A 288 8.51 12.21 1.93
N GLU A 289 8.34 12.86 0.79
CA GLU A 289 7.21 13.74 0.49
C GLU A 289 5.88 12.96 0.52
N LEU A 290 5.87 11.74 -0.01
CA LEU A 290 4.73 10.83 0.00
C LEU A 290 4.32 10.48 1.43
N ASN A 291 5.25 10.01 2.25
CA ASN A 291 4.96 9.67 3.65
C ASN A 291 4.47 10.88 4.44
N GLN A 292 5.15 12.02 4.33
CA GLN A 292 4.74 13.26 5.00
C GLN A 292 3.31 13.68 4.63
N LYS A 293 2.90 13.43 3.38
CA LYS A 293 1.54 13.71 2.93
C LYS A 293 0.53 12.69 3.44
N LEU A 294 0.85 11.40 3.42
CA LEU A 294 -0.10 10.31 3.71
C LEU A 294 -0.27 10.01 5.20
N LYS A 295 0.82 10.14 5.97
CA LYS A 295 0.86 9.77 7.39
C LYS A 295 -0.21 10.44 8.25
N PRO A 296 -0.50 11.76 8.11
CA PRO A 296 -1.56 12.42 8.89
C PRO A 296 -2.97 11.88 8.61
N TYR A 297 -3.15 11.20 7.47
CA TYR A 297 -4.42 10.58 7.09
C TYR A 297 -4.53 9.11 7.50
N GLY A 298 -3.50 8.55 8.13
CA GLY A 298 -3.47 7.15 8.56
C GLY A 298 -3.11 6.15 7.48
N TYR A 299 -2.69 6.60 6.29
CA TYR A 299 -2.34 5.72 5.19
C TYR A 299 -0.90 5.22 5.28
N LEU A 300 -0.71 3.92 5.07
CA LEU A 300 0.60 3.29 5.00
C LEU A 300 1.36 3.73 3.74
N THR A 301 2.66 3.93 3.91
CA THR A 301 3.61 4.16 2.80
C THR A 301 4.56 2.97 2.74
N THR A 302 4.39 2.10 1.76
CA THR A 302 5.17 0.89 1.59
C THR A 302 5.81 0.83 0.21
N LEU A 303 6.89 0.08 0.08
CA LEU A 303 7.60 -0.04 -1.19
C LEU A 303 7.96 -1.49 -1.48
N SER A 304 7.86 -1.90 -2.75
CA SER A 304 8.59 -3.04 -3.30
C SER A 304 9.93 -2.54 -3.83
N VAL A 305 11.02 -3.18 -3.44
CA VAL A 305 12.36 -2.71 -3.80
C VAL A 305 13.23 -3.85 -4.30
N PRO A 306 14.07 -3.62 -5.33
CA PRO A 306 15.03 -4.61 -5.81
C PRO A 306 15.96 -5.09 -4.70
N ALA A 307 16.28 -6.38 -4.72
CA ALA A 307 17.28 -6.97 -3.84
C ALA A 307 18.67 -6.42 -4.13
N LYS A 308 19.46 -6.21 -3.08
CA LYS A 308 20.88 -5.91 -3.14
C LYS A 308 21.60 -6.32 -1.86
N ASP A 309 22.83 -6.76 -2.01
CA ASP A 309 23.71 -7.18 -0.92
C ASP A 309 24.83 -6.17 -0.64
N THR A 310 24.90 -5.09 -1.43
CA THR A 310 25.90 -4.03 -1.29
C THR A 310 25.41 -2.75 -1.99
N ASP A 311 25.96 -1.60 -1.59
CA ASP A 311 25.86 -0.33 -2.34
C ASP A 311 27.13 -0.02 -3.18
N TYR A 312 28.11 -0.92 -3.21
CA TYR A 312 29.39 -0.65 -3.90
C TYR A 312 29.20 -0.43 -5.41
N TYR A 313 28.26 -1.13 -6.03
CA TYR A 313 27.92 -1.02 -7.45
C TYR A 313 26.65 -0.21 -7.70
N ALA A 314 26.51 0.94 -7.03
CA ALA A 314 25.31 1.75 -7.12
C ALA A 314 25.03 2.38 -8.50
N ASN A 315 25.99 2.35 -9.43
CA ASN A 315 25.86 2.95 -10.78
C ASN A 315 25.16 1.98 -11.76
N ASN A 316 24.04 1.41 -11.36
CA ASN A 316 23.19 0.60 -12.22
C ASN A 316 21.72 1.00 -12.04
N ASN A 317 20.92 0.82 -13.09
CA ASN A 317 19.53 1.28 -13.11
C ASN A 317 18.55 0.28 -12.47
N TRP A 318 19.01 -0.90 -12.06
CA TRP A 318 18.17 -1.88 -11.39
C TRP A 318 17.96 -1.53 -9.90
N ASN A 319 19.04 -1.35 -9.16
CA ASN A 319 18.95 -1.11 -7.71
C ASN A 319 19.75 0.13 -7.22
N GLY A 320 20.51 0.80 -8.10
CA GLY A 320 21.39 1.91 -7.72
C GLY A 320 20.65 3.14 -7.20
N ALA A 321 19.43 3.39 -7.66
CA ALA A 321 18.59 4.49 -7.18
C ALA A 321 18.00 4.23 -5.78
N ILE A 322 18.03 2.99 -5.29
CA ILE A 322 17.36 2.61 -4.05
C ILE A 322 18.30 2.73 -2.86
N ASP A 323 18.17 3.78 -2.07
CA ASP A 323 18.88 3.97 -0.81
C ASP A 323 18.06 3.38 0.34
N TYR A 324 18.31 2.12 0.70
CA TYR A 324 17.57 1.45 1.79
C TYR A 324 17.57 2.26 3.08
N LYS A 325 18.74 2.83 3.45
CA LYS A 325 18.90 3.59 4.68
C LYS A 325 18.08 4.88 4.68
N GLU A 326 18.03 5.57 3.54
CA GLU A 326 17.32 6.84 3.45
C GLU A 326 15.81 6.63 3.35
N ILE A 327 15.34 5.75 2.45
CA ILE A 327 13.90 5.53 2.25
C ILE A 327 13.22 4.87 3.46
N ALA A 328 13.92 3.99 4.20
CA ALA A 328 13.38 3.35 5.40
C ALA A 328 13.10 4.32 6.56
N LYS A 329 13.63 5.54 6.53
CA LYS A 329 13.27 6.58 7.52
C LYS A 329 11.80 6.97 7.40
N TYR A 330 11.25 6.88 6.20
CA TYR A 330 9.92 7.36 5.85
C TYR A 330 8.94 6.25 5.54
N ALA A 331 9.37 5.17 4.87
CA ALA A 331 8.53 4.01 4.62
C ALA A 331 8.14 3.30 5.93
N ASP A 332 6.91 2.79 5.99
CA ASP A 332 6.45 1.96 7.10
C ASP A 332 7.08 0.59 7.05
N TYR A 333 7.22 0.02 5.84
CA TYR A 333 8.04 -1.15 5.56
C TYR A 333 8.43 -1.24 4.07
N LEU A 334 9.48 -2.01 3.81
CA LEU A 334 9.98 -2.35 2.48
C LEU A 334 9.83 -3.85 2.26
N MET A 335 9.16 -4.24 1.19
CA MET A 335 9.23 -5.60 0.67
C MET A 335 10.43 -5.68 -0.27
N ILE A 336 11.44 -6.44 0.12
CA ILE A 336 12.62 -6.66 -0.72
C ILE A 336 12.32 -7.83 -1.65
N MET A 337 12.43 -7.62 -2.96
CA MET A 337 12.19 -8.63 -4.00
C MET A 337 13.34 -9.63 -4.04
N THR A 338 13.39 -10.53 -3.03
CA THR A 338 14.38 -11.59 -2.89
C THR A 338 14.01 -12.81 -3.74
N TYR A 339 13.74 -12.57 -5.01
CA TYR A 339 13.45 -13.53 -6.07
C TYR A 339 13.98 -12.99 -7.41
N ASP A 340 13.93 -13.76 -8.48
CA ASP A 340 14.50 -13.44 -9.78
C ASP A 340 16.02 -13.22 -9.77
N GLU A 341 16.74 -13.94 -8.86
CA GLU A 341 18.20 -14.04 -8.90
C GLU A 341 18.65 -14.51 -10.29
N HIS A 342 17.95 -15.55 -10.80
CA HIS A 342 17.98 -15.97 -12.19
C HIS A 342 16.55 -15.85 -12.74
N TRP A 343 16.41 -15.14 -13.84
CA TRP A 343 15.11 -14.85 -14.45
C TRP A 343 15.06 -15.32 -15.90
N PHE A 344 13.89 -15.42 -16.48
CA PHE A 344 13.69 -16.00 -17.82
C PHE A 344 14.51 -15.34 -18.96
N GLY A 345 15.03 -14.14 -18.77
CA GLY A 345 15.89 -13.43 -19.75
C GLY A 345 17.40 -13.64 -19.52
N GLY A 346 17.76 -14.38 -18.48
CA GLY A 346 19.16 -14.69 -18.12
C GLY A 346 19.50 -16.18 -18.22
N ASP A 347 20.66 -16.55 -17.64
CA ASP A 347 21.11 -17.94 -17.56
C ASP A 347 20.26 -18.74 -16.57
N PRO A 348 20.06 -20.05 -16.81
CA PRO A 348 19.36 -20.93 -15.89
C PRO A 348 20.00 -21.00 -14.51
N GLY A 349 19.17 -20.96 -13.47
CA GLY A 349 19.61 -21.07 -12.09
C GLY A 349 18.42 -20.92 -11.11
N PRO A 350 18.68 -20.98 -9.78
CA PRO A 350 17.64 -20.86 -8.78
C PRO A 350 16.95 -19.49 -8.86
N VAL A 351 15.62 -19.48 -8.71
CA VAL A 351 14.85 -18.23 -8.64
C VAL A 351 15.30 -17.38 -7.47
N ALA A 352 15.65 -18.02 -6.35
CA ALA A 352 16.10 -17.39 -5.13
C ALA A 352 17.00 -18.37 -4.34
N SER A 353 18.31 -18.38 -4.59
CA SER A 353 19.20 -19.22 -3.81
C SER A 353 19.27 -18.79 -2.34
N TYR A 354 19.33 -19.74 -1.42
CA TYR A 354 19.43 -19.44 0.02
C TYR A 354 20.64 -18.54 0.34
N PRO A 355 21.86 -18.79 -0.17
CA PRO A 355 23.03 -17.96 0.12
C PRO A 355 22.84 -16.49 -0.32
N TRP A 356 22.26 -16.29 -1.51
CA TRP A 356 22.00 -14.96 -2.01
C TRP A 356 20.93 -14.24 -1.18
N VAL A 357 19.79 -14.89 -0.91
CA VAL A 357 18.73 -14.34 -0.06
C VAL A 357 19.27 -13.94 1.31
N GLU A 358 20.07 -14.82 1.95
CA GLU A 358 20.65 -14.51 3.26
C GLU A 358 21.62 -13.32 3.19
N ASN A 359 22.43 -13.19 2.12
CA ASN A 359 23.35 -12.06 1.95
C ASN A 359 22.60 -10.73 1.76
N VAL A 360 21.51 -10.74 0.97
CA VAL A 360 20.62 -9.57 0.84
C VAL A 360 20.06 -9.15 2.21
N ILE A 361 19.58 -10.11 2.99
CA ILE A 361 19.03 -9.79 4.33
C ILE A 361 20.12 -9.32 5.29
N LYS A 362 21.30 -9.95 5.30
CA LYS A 362 22.46 -9.48 6.10
C LYS A 362 22.79 -8.03 5.80
N TYR A 363 22.80 -7.65 4.53
CA TYR A 363 23.01 -6.25 4.15
C TYR A 363 21.84 -5.36 4.61
N ALA A 364 20.60 -5.73 4.30
CA ALA A 364 19.42 -4.92 4.59
C ALA A 364 19.28 -4.57 6.08
N VAL A 365 19.52 -5.52 7.00
CA VAL A 365 19.43 -5.27 8.45
C VAL A 365 20.53 -4.32 8.98
N THR A 366 21.60 -4.10 8.22
CA THR A 366 22.58 -3.04 8.54
C THR A 366 22.12 -1.65 8.12
N GLN A 367 21.15 -1.57 7.19
CA GLN A 367 20.69 -0.31 6.60
C GLN A 367 19.41 0.21 7.28
N MET A 368 18.58 -0.67 7.81
CA MET A 368 17.27 -0.30 8.38
C MET A 368 16.85 -1.23 9.51
N PRO A 369 15.88 -0.80 10.36
CA PRO A 369 15.30 -1.68 11.37
C PRO A 369 14.70 -2.94 10.76
N SER A 370 15.08 -4.11 11.26
CA SER A 370 14.66 -5.41 10.71
C SER A 370 13.13 -5.57 10.62
N LYS A 371 12.38 -5.04 11.58
CA LYS A 371 10.91 -5.06 11.58
C LYS A 371 10.26 -4.30 10.41
N LYS A 372 11.02 -3.47 9.71
CA LYS A 372 10.56 -2.78 8.49
C LYS A 372 10.84 -3.57 7.20
N ILE A 373 11.44 -4.74 7.30
CA ILE A 373 11.80 -5.58 6.16
C ILE A 373 10.77 -6.69 6.02
N LEU A 374 10.15 -6.82 4.84
CA LEU A 374 9.44 -8.01 4.41
C LEU A 374 10.31 -8.78 3.41
N LEU A 375 10.49 -10.07 3.68
CA LEU A 375 11.22 -10.97 2.80
C LEU A 375 10.32 -11.34 1.60
N GLY A 376 10.74 -11.04 0.38
CA GLY A 376 10.04 -11.43 -0.83
C GLY A 376 10.14 -12.94 -1.08
N ILE A 377 9.00 -13.58 -1.32
CA ILE A 377 8.90 -15.00 -1.65
C ILE A 377 8.25 -15.15 -3.02
N GLY A 378 8.97 -15.76 -3.97
CA GLY A 378 8.43 -16.15 -5.27
C GLY A 378 7.71 -17.49 -5.17
N ALA A 379 6.47 -17.59 -5.66
CA ALA A 379 5.71 -18.83 -5.68
C ALA A 379 5.69 -19.44 -7.10
N TYR A 380 6.86 -19.54 -7.75
CA TYR A 380 7.00 -19.94 -9.15
C TYR A 380 8.39 -20.51 -9.44
N GLY A 381 8.59 -20.87 -10.69
CA GLY A 381 9.86 -21.24 -11.27
C GLY A 381 9.97 -20.76 -12.72
N TYR A 382 11.09 -21.07 -13.34
CA TYR A 382 11.31 -20.82 -14.75
C TYR A 382 11.70 -22.11 -15.47
N ASP A 383 11.27 -22.22 -16.72
CA ASP A 383 11.59 -23.29 -17.66
C ASP A 383 12.41 -22.66 -18.80
N TRP A 384 13.73 -22.86 -18.77
CA TRP A 384 14.66 -22.34 -19.76
C TRP A 384 14.86 -23.34 -20.90
N ALA A 385 14.81 -22.86 -22.12
CA ALA A 385 15.14 -23.59 -23.32
C ALA A 385 15.83 -22.67 -24.32
N TYR A 386 16.64 -23.22 -25.21
CA TYR A 386 17.27 -22.43 -26.28
C TYR A 386 16.24 -21.72 -27.17
N THR A 387 15.05 -22.30 -27.31
CA THR A 387 13.95 -21.74 -28.11
C THR A 387 13.13 -20.66 -27.39
N GLY A 388 13.46 -20.35 -26.16
CA GLY A 388 12.78 -19.37 -25.30
C GLY A 388 12.51 -19.91 -23.92
N SER A 389 12.40 -19.01 -22.96
CA SER A 389 12.16 -19.31 -21.54
C SER A 389 10.79 -18.80 -21.11
N ARG A 390 10.22 -19.38 -20.05
CA ARG A 390 8.92 -19.00 -19.53
C ARG A 390 8.83 -19.18 -18.02
N ALA A 391 8.02 -18.35 -17.37
CA ALA A 391 7.62 -18.58 -15.98
C ALA A 391 6.63 -19.77 -15.90
N ILE A 392 6.71 -20.49 -14.79
CA ILE A 392 5.83 -21.64 -14.50
C ILE A 392 5.40 -21.61 -13.03
N THR A 393 4.11 -21.75 -12.78
CA THR A 393 3.57 -21.73 -11.42
C THR A 393 3.88 -23.01 -10.67
N VAL A 394 4.04 -22.95 -9.35
CA VAL A 394 4.34 -24.15 -8.51
C VAL A 394 3.35 -25.29 -8.75
N LYS A 395 2.06 -24.97 -8.87
CA LYS A 395 1.03 -25.99 -9.14
C LYS A 395 1.19 -26.72 -10.48
N ASN A 396 1.84 -26.09 -11.48
CA ASN A 396 2.04 -26.66 -12.81
C ASN A 396 3.40 -27.37 -12.95
N ILE A 397 4.34 -27.14 -12.05
CA ILE A 397 5.69 -27.71 -12.11
C ILE A 397 5.65 -29.24 -11.90
N ASN A 398 4.87 -29.70 -10.91
CA ASN A 398 4.73 -31.13 -10.64
C ASN A 398 4.11 -31.86 -11.84
N SER A 399 3.10 -31.29 -12.47
CA SER A 399 2.51 -31.86 -13.70
C SER A 399 3.53 -31.91 -14.83
N LEU A 400 4.31 -30.86 -15.02
CA LEU A 400 5.36 -30.83 -16.04
C LEU A 400 6.41 -31.92 -15.82
N ALA A 401 6.87 -32.13 -14.59
CA ALA A 401 7.83 -33.18 -14.27
C ALA A 401 7.26 -34.56 -14.58
N VAL A 402 6.01 -34.84 -14.19
CA VAL A 402 5.31 -36.11 -14.49
C VAL A 402 5.14 -36.30 -16.00
N ASP A 403 4.64 -35.30 -16.73
CA ASP A 403 4.34 -35.35 -18.16
C ASP A 403 5.61 -35.58 -19.00
N THR A 404 6.76 -35.12 -18.51
CA THR A 404 8.06 -35.26 -19.19
C THR A 404 8.87 -36.42 -18.71
N GLY A 405 8.43 -37.12 -17.64
CA GLY A 405 9.21 -38.22 -16.99
C GLY A 405 10.46 -37.69 -16.27
N ALA A 406 10.55 -36.37 -16.02
CA ALA A 406 11.68 -35.79 -15.33
C ALA A 406 11.61 -36.03 -13.81
N VAL A 407 12.78 -36.24 -13.21
CA VAL A 407 12.91 -36.46 -11.76
C VAL A 407 13.50 -35.20 -11.13
N PRO A 408 12.74 -34.48 -10.27
CA PRO A 408 13.26 -33.33 -9.54
C PRO A 408 14.48 -33.68 -8.68
N GLN A 409 15.49 -32.85 -8.71
CA GLN A 409 16.72 -32.95 -7.95
C GLN A 409 16.80 -31.79 -6.96
N TRP A 410 17.50 -31.99 -5.85
CA TRP A 410 17.75 -30.98 -4.81
C TRP A 410 19.20 -30.50 -4.87
N ASP A 411 19.38 -29.20 -5.01
CA ASP A 411 20.68 -28.57 -4.81
C ASP A 411 20.80 -28.12 -3.34
N SER A 412 21.67 -28.82 -2.60
CA SER A 412 21.84 -28.59 -1.16
C SER A 412 22.60 -27.30 -0.79
N ILE A 413 23.31 -26.69 -1.75
CA ILE A 413 23.99 -25.41 -1.57
C ILE A 413 23.00 -24.26 -1.82
N GLN A 414 22.31 -24.33 -2.94
CA GLN A 414 21.31 -23.32 -3.33
C GLN A 414 20.00 -23.44 -2.53
N MET A 415 19.75 -24.61 -1.91
CA MET A 415 18.49 -24.98 -1.25
C MET A 415 17.29 -24.73 -2.20
N SER A 416 17.38 -25.25 -3.40
CA SER A 416 16.39 -25.08 -4.45
C SER A 416 16.27 -26.36 -5.27
N LYS A 417 15.09 -26.60 -5.85
CA LYS A 417 14.86 -27.77 -6.72
C LYS A 417 15.01 -27.42 -8.19
N TYR A 418 15.46 -28.40 -8.95
CA TYR A 418 15.57 -28.30 -10.40
C TYR A 418 15.36 -29.67 -11.06
N PHE A 419 15.04 -29.63 -12.36
CA PHE A 419 15.09 -30.83 -13.21
C PHE A 419 15.36 -30.45 -14.66
N ASN A 420 15.83 -31.46 -15.42
CA ASN A 420 16.06 -31.30 -16.85
C ASN A 420 15.15 -32.26 -17.62
N TYR A 421 14.73 -31.88 -18.81
CA TYR A 421 13.95 -32.71 -19.70
C TYR A 421 14.21 -32.37 -21.17
N VAL A 422 13.78 -33.23 -22.09
CA VAL A 422 13.87 -32.99 -23.52
C VAL A 422 12.45 -32.96 -24.11
N LYS A 423 12.12 -31.92 -24.86
CA LYS A 423 10.84 -31.78 -25.57
C LYS A 423 11.09 -31.37 -27.02
N ASN A 424 10.59 -32.19 -27.95
CA ASN A 424 10.77 -31.96 -29.40
C ASN A 424 12.26 -31.79 -29.80
N GLY A 425 13.16 -32.52 -29.18
CA GLY A 425 14.60 -32.42 -29.43
C GLY A 425 15.30 -31.22 -28.77
N THR A 426 14.57 -30.37 -28.08
CA THR A 426 15.14 -29.23 -27.33
C THR A 426 15.33 -29.60 -25.87
N GLN A 427 16.51 -29.28 -25.34
CA GLN A 427 16.78 -29.43 -23.91
C GLN A 427 16.15 -28.27 -23.14
N HIS A 428 15.57 -28.63 -21.98
CA HIS A 428 14.98 -27.73 -21.03
C HIS A 428 15.62 -27.91 -19.66
N GLN A 429 15.75 -26.80 -18.92
CA GLN A 429 16.15 -26.81 -17.52
C GLN A 429 15.13 -25.99 -16.72
N VAL A 430 14.59 -26.58 -15.66
CA VAL A 430 13.62 -25.95 -14.76
C VAL A 430 14.24 -25.76 -13.39
N TRP A 431 14.19 -24.55 -12.85
CA TRP A 431 14.45 -24.25 -11.44
C TRP A 431 13.20 -23.62 -10.83
N TYR A 432 12.92 -23.95 -9.57
CA TYR A 432 11.67 -23.49 -8.95
C TYR A 432 11.71 -23.46 -7.43
N GLU A 433 10.80 -22.66 -6.88
CA GLU A 433 10.58 -22.52 -5.46
C GLU A 433 9.37 -23.36 -5.02
N ASP A 434 9.61 -24.38 -4.21
CA ASP A 434 8.57 -25.15 -3.52
C ASP A 434 8.73 -25.03 -2.00
N THR A 435 7.92 -25.76 -1.25
CA THR A 435 7.93 -25.71 0.21
C THR A 435 9.29 -26.08 0.82
N ASP A 436 10.06 -26.98 0.21
CA ASP A 436 11.38 -27.37 0.71
C ASP A 436 12.41 -26.25 0.50
N GLY A 437 12.34 -25.56 -0.64
CA GLY A 437 13.20 -24.40 -0.94
C GLY A 437 12.79 -23.14 -0.17
N ILE A 438 11.51 -22.94 0.08
CA ILE A 438 10.98 -21.77 0.78
C ILE A 438 11.19 -21.85 2.30
N LEU A 439 11.03 -23.02 2.92
CA LEU A 439 11.13 -23.21 4.36
C LEU A 439 12.40 -22.62 4.99
N PRO A 440 13.63 -22.91 4.52
CA PRO A 440 14.84 -22.33 5.10
C PRO A 440 14.90 -20.80 4.96
N LYS A 441 14.28 -20.23 3.92
CA LYS A 441 14.18 -18.77 3.72
C LYS A 441 13.19 -18.13 4.70
N LEU A 442 12.07 -18.80 5.01
CA LEU A 442 11.15 -18.32 6.05
C LEU A 442 11.81 -18.31 7.45
N ASP A 443 12.74 -19.23 7.71
CA ASP A 443 13.49 -19.23 8.98
C ASP A 443 14.39 -17.99 9.13
N LEU A 444 14.78 -17.33 8.04
CA LEU A 444 15.49 -16.05 8.08
C LEU A 444 14.64 -14.95 8.71
N VAL A 445 13.31 -14.98 8.54
CA VAL A 445 12.41 -13.99 9.15
C VAL A 445 12.56 -13.99 10.67
N SER A 446 12.51 -15.16 11.29
CA SER A 446 12.69 -15.30 12.73
C SER A 446 14.15 -15.03 13.16
N ARG A 447 15.13 -15.53 12.38
CA ARG A 447 16.57 -15.40 12.69
C ARG A 447 17.01 -13.94 12.72
N TYR A 448 16.54 -13.12 11.77
CA TYR A 448 16.91 -11.70 11.68
C TYR A 448 15.87 -10.76 12.28
N GLY A 449 14.77 -11.27 12.83
CA GLY A 449 13.69 -10.50 13.43
C GLY A 449 12.99 -9.58 12.42
N LEU A 450 12.76 -10.08 11.20
CA LEU A 450 12.13 -9.31 10.13
C LEU A 450 10.65 -9.04 10.44
N GLY A 451 10.05 -8.10 9.72
CA GLY A 451 8.65 -7.72 9.86
C GLY A 451 7.66 -8.74 9.29
N GLY A 452 8.11 -9.64 8.42
CA GLY A 452 7.28 -10.64 7.77
C GLY A 452 7.75 -11.00 6.36
N ILE A 453 6.80 -11.36 5.50
CA ILE A 453 7.02 -11.77 4.11
C ILE A 453 6.14 -11.01 3.13
N GLY A 454 6.56 -10.97 1.85
CA GLY A 454 5.74 -10.58 0.71
C GLY A 454 5.69 -11.71 -0.32
N ILE A 455 4.51 -12.07 -0.80
CA ILE A 455 4.30 -13.22 -1.71
C ILE A 455 4.03 -12.70 -3.12
N TRP A 456 4.96 -12.92 -4.04
CA TRP A 456 4.80 -12.70 -5.47
C TRP A 456 4.57 -14.03 -6.18
N LYS A 457 3.38 -14.33 -6.65
CA LYS A 457 2.12 -13.62 -6.42
C LYS A 457 1.03 -14.64 -6.06
N LEU A 458 -0.06 -14.14 -5.50
CA LEU A 458 -1.22 -14.96 -5.19
C LEU A 458 -1.81 -15.59 -6.47
N GLY A 459 -2.22 -16.86 -6.37
CA GLY A 459 -2.71 -17.68 -7.47
C GLY A 459 -1.65 -18.52 -8.16
N TYR A 460 -0.34 -18.33 -7.84
CA TYR A 460 0.77 -19.16 -8.35
C TYR A 460 1.12 -20.32 -7.42
N GLU A 461 0.82 -20.16 -6.14
CA GLU A 461 1.07 -21.12 -5.06
C GLU A 461 0.09 -22.31 -5.09
N ASN A 462 0.42 -23.33 -4.33
CA ASN A 462 -0.41 -24.52 -4.10
C ASN A 462 -0.85 -24.61 -2.62
N SER A 463 -1.63 -25.67 -2.27
CA SER A 463 -2.11 -25.89 -0.90
C SER A 463 -1.01 -26.09 0.13
N ASP A 464 0.09 -26.75 -0.28
CA ASP A 464 1.20 -27.06 0.63
C ASP A 464 1.96 -25.79 1.03
N PHE A 465 2.06 -24.84 0.09
CA PHE A 465 2.58 -23.49 0.36
C PHE A 465 1.81 -22.81 1.49
N TRP A 466 0.47 -22.80 1.43
CA TRP A 466 -0.34 -22.18 2.47
C TRP A 466 -0.28 -22.92 3.80
N THR A 467 -0.17 -24.25 3.78
CA THR A 467 0.08 -25.06 4.99
C THR A 467 1.38 -24.65 5.66
N LEU A 468 2.44 -24.44 4.88
CA LEU A 468 3.73 -23.96 5.37
C LEU A 468 3.62 -22.53 5.93
N ILE A 469 3.01 -21.60 5.19
CA ILE A 469 2.84 -20.21 5.65
C ILE A 469 2.08 -20.16 6.99
N ASN A 470 0.96 -20.91 7.12
CA ASN A 470 0.19 -20.99 8.36
C ASN A 470 1.01 -21.49 9.55
N SER A 471 1.93 -22.43 9.30
CA SER A 471 2.77 -22.98 10.36
C SER A 471 3.81 -21.99 10.89
N LYS A 472 4.25 -21.04 10.03
CA LYS A 472 5.32 -20.07 10.34
C LYS A 472 4.77 -18.69 10.74
N PHE A 473 3.60 -18.33 10.25
CA PHE A 473 2.93 -17.03 10.48
C PHE A 473 1.48 -17.28 10.96
N PRO A 474 1.28 -17.90 12.14
CA PRO A 474 -0.05 -18.06 12.70
C PRO A 474 -0.62 -16.69 13.06
N ASN A 475 -1.90 -16.43 12.70
CA ASN A 475 -2.67 -15.25 13.11
C ASN A 475 -3.19 -15.37 14.52
#